data_f0ea9f61b6b5a8470054b6ea1864a7aa
#
_entry.id   f0ea9f61b6b5a8470054b6ea1864a7aa
#
_cell.length_a   1.000
_cell.length_b   1.000
_cell.length_c   1.000
_cell.angle_alpha   90.00
_cell.angle_beta   90.00
_cell.angle_gamma   90.00
#
_symmetry.space_group_name_H-M   'P 1'
#
loop_
_entity.id
_entity.type
_entity.pdbx_description
1 polymer ?
#
loop_
_entity_poly.entity_id
_entity_poly.type
_entity_poly.pdbx_seq_one_letter_code
_entity_poly.pdbx_strand_id
1 'polypeptide(L)'
;MRKKILVLTTGNIYERRGFFNAVISRTKRLKEICDYEVDVLLLSTYEPWIVRKLRHTKKKNRPKEIEIEGLQIRVDWCSFSLFDYVMNVKLHKGVFFKKLHNRSVVSKLQGYAFIIAHSNECGQLAKAAKEKFGIPYSVTWHGSDIHSEPFNNSSAFGPTKAIIEDADINFFVSKALLNTSERITTQGNKQVLYNGYNTAFRRYSDEERLRLRQKYGVIDKKVVVFAGNFFAVKNILTIPAIFRSITNKIQEVECWMIGGGKYFNQVKEMVKDLPVRLWGNQEPEVMPDFLNASDVLILPSINEGLPLTVVEGLASGCNVVGSLVGGIPEVIGEDNCVDPNNPQFVDKFADKVVAYLQAESHIEQSLKPEFDWKLTAKRELDVIKSLLK
;
A
#
# COMPACT_ATOMS: atom_id res chain seq x y z
N MET A 1 3.54 29.47 20.59
CA MET A 1 2.68 28.60 19.78
C MET A 1 3.41 27.27 19.52
N ARG A 2 2.72 26.12 19.59
CA ARG A 2 3.32 24.85 19.19
C ARG A 2 3.68 24.89 17.70
N LYS A 3 4.85 24.37 17.32
CA LYS A 3 5.20 24.19 15.91
C LYS A 3 4.20 23.23 15.25
N LYS A 4 3.83 23.48 14.00
CA LYS A 4 2.89 22.65 13.24
C LYS A 4 3.60 21.83 12.17
N ILE A 5 3.26 20.56 12.07
CA ILE A 5 3.70 19.66 11.01
C ILE A 5 2.52 19.34 10.10
N LEU A 6 2.75 19.35 8.80
CA LEU A 6 1.75 18.94 7.82
C LEU A 6 2.08 17.57 7.24
N VAL A 7 1.13 16.65 7.29
CA VAL A 7 1.14 15.42 6.49
C VAL A 7 0.37 15.68 5.20
N LEU A 8 1.05 15.58 4.08
CA LEU A 8 0.50 15.82 2.74
C LEU A 8 0.41 14.50 1.99
N THR A 9 -0.79 14.13 1.55
CA THR A 9 -1.04 12.86 0.86
C THR A 9 -2.03 13.01 -0.29
N THR A 10 -2.00 12.06 -1.20
CA THR A 10 -3.01 11.91 -2.26
C THR A 10 -3.90 10.71 -1.96
N GLY A 11 -5.11 10.68 -2.49
CA GLY A 11 -5.97 9.51 -2.35
C GLY A 11 -7.39 9.74 -2.79
N ASN A 12 -8.13 8.63 -2.85
CA ASN A 12 -9.57 8.62 -3.09
C ASN A 12 -10.26 8.20 -1.78
N ILE A 13 -11.01 9.12 -1.18
CA ILE A 13 -11.73 8.86 0.09
C ILE A 13 -12.78 7.73 -0.01
N TYR A 14 -13.21 7.39 -1.24
CA TYR A 14 -14.23 6.37 -1.50
C TYR A 14 -13.63 5.00 -1.85
N GLU A 15 -12.30 4.92 -2.02
CA GLU A 15 -11.58 3.70 -2.36
C GLU A 15 -10.28 3.67 -1.55
N ARG A 16 -10.38 3.23 -0.29
CA ARG A 16 -9.20 3.10 0.57
C ARG A 16 -8.29 2.01 0.02
N ARG A 17 -7.14 2.40 -0.50
CA ARG A 17 -6.09 1.48 -0.97
C ARG A 17 -4.98 1.36 0.05
N GLY A 18 -4.18 0.31 -0.03
CA GLY A 18 -3.10 0.03 0.91
C GLY A 18 -2.17 1.20 1.18
N PHE A 19 -1.80 1.97 0.13
CA PHE A 19 -1.05 3.22 0.27
C PHE A 19 -1.71 4.21 1.25
N PHE A 20 -3.01 4.50 1.05
CA PHE A 20 -3.72 5.46 1.89
C PHE A 20 -3.86 4.97 3.33
N ASN A 21 -4.13 3.67 3.51
CA ASN A 21 -4.19 3.06 4.85
C ASN A 21 -2.83 3.14 5.56
N ALA A 22 -1.72 2.93 4.83
CA ALA A 22 -0.37 3.10 5.40
C ALA A 22 -0.14 4.53 5.92
N VAL A 23 -0.53 5.55 5.13
CA VAL A 23 -0.40 6.95 5.54
C VAL A 23 -1.25 7.25 6.78
N ILE A 24 -2.51 6.79 6.81
CA ILE A 24 -3.41 7.00 7.95
C ILE A 24 -2.86 6.36 9.22
N SER A 25 -2.49 5.07 9.17
CA SER A 25 -1.97 4.34 10.32
C SER A 25 -0.68 4.96 10.87
N ARG A 26 0.25 5.33 10.00
CA ARG A 26 1.50 6.02 10.37
C ARG A 26 1.24 7.39 10.99
N THR A 27 0.37 8.20 10.37
CA THR A 27 0.02 9.53 10.86
C THR A 27 -0.65 9.48 12.23
N LYS A 28 -1.54 8.52 12.44
CA LYS A 28 -2.19 8.30 13.74
C LYS A 28 -1.15 8.05 14.83
N ARG A 29 -0.20 7.14 14.59
CA ARG A 29 0.89 6.87 15.54
C ARG A 29 1.80 8.06 15.75
N LEU A 30 2.13 8.79 14.68
CA LEU A 30 2.91 10.01 14.79
C LEU A 30 2.20 11.05 15.68
N LYS A 31 0.90 11.26 15.50
CA LYS A 31 0.10 12.19 16.30
C LYS A 31 0.04 11.81 17.78
N GLU A 32 0.01 10.50 18.10
CA GLU A 32 -0.01 9.99 19.47
C GLU A 32 1.29 10.31 20.25
N ILE A 33 2.44 10.37 19.57
CA ILE A 33 3.77 10.52 20.20
C ILE A 33 4.42 11.89 19.97
N CYS A 34 3.80 12.73 19.14
CA CYS A 34 4.38 13.99 18.68
C CYS A 34 4.00 15.17 19.59
N ASP A 35 4.99 15.99 19.98
CA ASP A 35 4.77 17.22 20.73
C ASP A 35 4.31 18.39 19.84
N TYR A 36 4.35 18.22 18.51
CA TYR A 36 3.88 19.19 17.52
C TYR A 36 2.38 19.00 17.24
N GLU A 37 1.74 20.06 16.72
CA GLU A 37 0.40 19.94 16.15
C GLU A 37 0.53 19.29 14.76
N VAL A 38 -0.17 18.18 14.52
CA VAL A 38 -0.11 17.44 13.25
C VAL A 38 -1.43 17.61 12.50
N ASP A 39 -1.35 18.33 11.38
CA ASP A 39 -2.43 18.51 10.41
C ASP A 39 -2.28 17.53 9.25
N VAL A 40 -3.41 17.12 8.66
CA VAL A 40 -3.43 16.25 7.47
C VAL A 40 -4.16 16.96 6.34
N LEU A 41 -3.52 17.02 5.18
CA LEU A 41 -4.11 17.53 3.95
C LEU A 41 -4.11 16.44 2.88
N LEU A 42 -5.30 16.03 2.48
CA LEU A 42 -5.52 15.08 1.40
C LEU A 42 -5.85 15.81 0.10
N LEU A 43 -5.04 15.57 -0.91
CA LEU A 43 -5.31 16.01 -2.27
C LEU A 43 -6.15 14.96 -2.99
N SER A 44 -7.36 15.33 -3.37
CA SER A 44 -8.28 14.43 -4.06
C SER A 44 -8.80 15.05 -5.35
N THR A 45 -9.23 14.23 -6.28
CA THR A 45 -9.76 14.67 -7.56
C THR A 45 -11.26 14.40 -7.66
N TYR A 46 -11.95 15.24 -8.43
CA TYR A 46 -13.33 14.99 -8.79
C TYR A 46 -13.56 15.16 -10.29
N GLU A 47 -14.51 14.40 -10.82
CA GLU A 47 -14.91 14.49 -12.21
C GLU A 47 -16.08 15.48 -12.37
N PRO A 48 -15.93 16.53 -13.22
CA PRO A 48 -17.05 17.39 -13.63
C PRO A 48 -18.16 16.58 -14.32
N TRP A 49 -19.36 17.13 -14.40
CA TRP A 49 -20.52 16.43 -14.94
C TRP A 49 -20.32 15.88 -16.36
N ILE A 50 -19.63 16.62 -17.23
CA ILE A 50 -19.32 16.20 -18.61
C ILE A 50 -18.45 14.94 -18.60
N VAL A 51 -17.37 14.93 -17.81
CA VAL A 51 -16.46 13.78 -17.70
C VAL A 51 -17.20 12.57 -17.12
N ARG A 52 -18.03 12.79 -16.09
CA ARG A 52 -18.87 11.73 -15.49
C ARG A 52 -19.84 11.12 -16.50
N LYS A 53 -20.48 11.96 -17.34
CA LYS A 53 -21.38 11.48 -18.39
C LYS A 53 -20.64 10.59 -19.39
N LEU A 54 -19.43 10.99 -19.80
CA LEU A 54 -18.59 10.21 -20.72
C LEU A 54 -18.07 8.90 -20.12
N ARG A 55 -17.83 8.88 -18.80
CA ARG A 55 -17.30 7.71 -18.10
C ARG A 55 -18.36 6.89 -17.39
N HIS A 56 -19.63 7.26 -17.49
CA HIS A 56 -20.77 6.63 -16.80
C HIS A 56 -20.57 6.52 -15.27
N THR A 57 -19.93 7.54 -14.65
CA THR A 57 -19.65 7.56 -13.22
C THR A 57 -20.69 8.38 -12.44
N LYS A 58 -21.00 7.95 -11.21
CA LYS A 58 -21.95 8.64 -10.34
C LYS A 58 -21.33 9.89 -9.70
N LYS A 59 -22.18 10.89 -9.37
CA LYS A 59 -21.77 12.03 -8.57
C LYS A 59 -21.43 11.55 -7.14
N LYS A 60 -20.24 11.91 -6.65
CA LYS A 60 -19.82 11.67 -5.27
C LYS A 60 -19.81 12.98 -4.49
N ASN A 61 -20.09 12.93 -3.19
CA ASN A 61 -19.96 14.08 -2.31
C ASN A 61 -18.51 14.56 -2.25
N ARG A 62 -18.32 15.85 -1.92
CA ARG A 62 -16.98 16.46 -1.83
C ARG A 62 -16.85 17.18 -0.49
N PRO A 63 -16.75 16.44 0.61
CA PRO A 63 -16.55 17.05 1.91
C PRO A 63 -15.22 17.80 1.93
N LYS A 64 -15.16 18.93 2.62
CA LYS A 64 -13.91 19.68 2.85
C LYS A 64 -13.08 19.07 3.97
N GLU A 65 -13.74 18.33 4.84
CA GLU A 65 -13.14 17.62 5.97
C GLU A 65 -13.77 16.24 6.11
N ILE A 66 -12.99 15.28 6.51
CA ILE A 66 -13.43 13.91 6.80
C ILE A 66 -12.74 13.46 8.09
N GLU A 67 -13.36 12.52 8.77
CA GLU A 67 -12.74 11.81 9.88
C GLU A 67 -12.49 10.34 9.51
N ILE A 68 -11.26 9.88 9.73
CA ILE A 68 -10.86 8.49 9.48
C ILE A 68 -10.03 8.04 10.69
N GLU A 69 -10.48 7.01 11.37
CA GLU A 69 -9.81 6.42 12.54
C GLU A 69 -9.44 7.45 13.63
N GLY A 70 -10.28 8.46 13.83
CA GLY A 70 -10.05 9.55 14.79
C GLY A 70 -9.11 10.66 14.29
N LEU A 71 -8.64 10.59 13.04
CA LEU A 71 -7.89 11.67 12.40
C LEU A 71 -8.82 12.61 11.64
N GLN A 72 -8.77 13.90 11.96
CA GLN A 72 -9.39 14.94 11.17
C GLN A 72 -8.51 15.26 9.95
N ILE A 73 -9.06 15.11 8.75
CA ILE A 73 -8.35 15.24 7.48
C ILE A 73 -9.04 16.31 6.65
N ARG A 74 -8.32 17.38 6.34
CA ARG A 74 -8.77 18.38 5.37
C ARG A 74 -8.61 17.83 3.96
N VAL A 75 -9.60 18.06 3.10
CA VAL A 75 -9.58 17.57 1.72
C VAL A 75 -9.56 18.74 0.75
N ASP A 76 -8.53 18.81 -0.07
CA ASP A 76 -8.44 19.77 -1.17
C ASP A 76 -8.84 19.08 -2.48
N TRP A 77 -9.92 19.57 -3.08
CA TRP A 77 -10.53 18.97 -4.25
C TRP A 77 -10.08 19.64 -5.54
N CYS A 78 -9.52 18.87 -6.41
CA CYS A 78 -9.10 19.29 -7.72
C CYS A 78 -9.99 18.73 -8.82
N SER A 79 -10.39 19.60 -9.77
CA SER A 79 -11.20 19.21 -10.92
C SER A 79 -10.37 18.40 -11.92
N PHE A 80 -10.85 17.22 -12.29
CA PHE A 80 -10.34 16.45 -13.42
C PHE A 80 -11.12 16.82 -14.67
N SER A 81 -10.68 17.85 -15.39
CA SER A 81 -11.38 18.44 -16.52
C SER A 81 -11.47 17.50 -17.73
N LEU A 82 -12.26 17.89 -18.75
CA LEU A 82 -12.33 17.16 -20.01
C LEU A 82 -10.95 17.14 -20.71
N PHE A 83 -10.21 18.23 -20.60
CA PHE A 83 -8.84 18.30 -21.13
C PHE A 83 -7.92 17.31 -20.43
N ASP A 84 -7.99 17.22 -19.09
CA ASP A 84 -7.24 16.24 -18.32
C ASP A 84 -7.63 14.81 -18.69
N TYR A 85 -8.92 14.56 -18.94
CA TYR A 85 -9.39 13.27 -19.42
C TYR A 85 -8.75 12.89 -20.76
N VAL A 86 -8.77 13.81 -21.73
CA VAL A 86 -8.15 13.57 -23.04
C VAL A 86 -6.64 13.36 -22.90
N MET A 87 -5.96 14.24 -22.18
CA MET A 87 -4.51 14.18 -22.02
C MET A 87 -4.05 12.96 -21.25
N ASN A 88 -4.70 12.62 -20.13
CA ASN A 88 -4.29 11.52 -19.27
C ASN A 88 -4.80 10.15 -19.74
N VAL A 89 -6.05 10.07 -20.23
CA VAL A 89 -6.70 8.78 -20.55
C VAL A 89 -6.53 8.41 -22.02
N LYS A 90 -6.53 9.38 -22.94
CA LYS A 90 -6.42 9.14 -24.38
C LYS A 90 -4.98 9.25 -24.87
N LEU A 91 -4.23 10.24 -24.41
CA LEU A 91 -2.89 10.55 -24.91
C LEU A 91 -1.77 10.15 -23.94
N HIS A 92 -2.09 9.65 -22.75
CA HIS A 92 -1.14 9.29 -21.67
C HIS A 92 -0.11 10.39 -21.33
N LYS A 93 -0.47 11.66 -21.51
CA LYS A 93 0.37 12.84 -21.28
C LYS A 93 -0.12 13.64 -20.04
N GLY A 94 0.13 13.14 -18.86
CA GLY A 94 -0.45 13.67 -17.63
C GLY A 94 0.23 14.89 -16.99
N VAL A 95 0.35 16.05 -17.65
CA VAL A 95 1.19 17.13 -17.10
C VAL A 95 0.49 18.48 -16.82
N PHE A 96 -0.55 18.88 -17.53
CA PHE A 96 -0.99 20.29 -17.50
C PHE A 96 -1.84 20.69 -16.29
N PHE A 97 -2.66 19.82 -15.82
CA PHE A 97 -3.59 19.99 -14.72
C PHE A 97 -2.90 20.28 -13.37
N LYS A 98 -1.76 19.67 -13.12
CA LYS A 98 -1.01 19.77 -11.86
C LYS A 98 -0.50 21.20 -11.56
N LYS A 99 -0.19 22.02 -12.57
CA LYS A 99 0.46 23.33 -12.34
C LYS A 99 -0.44 24.40 -11.68
N LEU A 100 -1.70 24.52 -12.10
CA LEU A 100 -2.61 25.53 -11.57
C LEU A 100 -3.06 25.18 -10.15
N HIS A 101 -3.40 23.90 -9.94
CA HIS A 101 -3.77 23.41 -8.62
C HIS A 101 -2.61 23.53 -7.63
N ASN A 102 -1.41 23.12 -8.03
CA ASN A 102 -0.21 23.21 -7.20
C ASN A 102 0.05 24.64 -6.70
N ARG A 103 -0.12 25.67 -7.54
CA ARG A 103 0.06 27.08 -7.12
C ARG A 103 -0.91 27.49 -6.01
N SER A 104 -2.18 27.08 -6.09
CA SER A 104 -3.18 27.40 -5.06
C SER A 104 -2.94 26.62 -3.77
N VAL A 105 -2.46 25.38 -3.86
CA VAL A 105 -2.15 24.55 -2.70
C VAL A 105 -0.90 25.05 -1.98
N VAL A 106 0.19 25.35 -2.71
CA VAL A 106 1.44 25.82 -2.12
C VAL A 106 1.25 27.04 -1.21
N SER A 107 0.36 27.97 -1.59
CA SER A 107 0.07 29.13 -0.73
C SER A 107 -0.60 28.78 0.60
N LYS A 108 -1.28 27.63 0.68
CA LYS A 108 -1.89 27.13 1.92
C LYS A 108 -0.89 26.41 2.85
N LEU A 109 0.33 26.16 2.37
CA LEU A 109 1.37 25.47 3.14
C LEU A 109 2.21 26.41 3.99
N GLN A 110 2.01 27.71 3.88
CA GLN A 110 2.71 28.71 4.69
C GLN A 110 2.39 28.53 6.19
N GLY A 111 3.41 28.66 7.03
CA GLY A 111 3.27 28.63 8.48
C GLY A 111 3.47 27.25 9.13
N TYR A 112 3.66 26.19 8.35
CA TYR A 112 4.12 24.93 8.88
C TYR A 112 5.63 24.93 9.14
N ALA A 113 6.05 24.23 10.18
CA ALA A 113 7.46 24.07 10.51
C ALA A 113 8.12 22.93 9.71
N PHE A 114 7.33 21.94 9.28
CA PHE A 114 7.79 20.78 8.51
C PHE A 114 6.65 20.20 7.67
N ILE A 115 6.99 19.63 6.51
CA ILE A 115 6.03 18.90 5.66
C ILE A 115 6.48 17.47 5.50
N ILE A 116 5.60 16.52 5.83
CA ILE A 116 5.75 15.09 5.53
C ILE A 116 4.95 14.80 4.26
N ALA A 117 5.63 14.62 3.15
CA ALA A 117 4.99 14.35 1.86
C ALA A 117 4.95 12.84 1.58
N HIS A 118 3.83 12.35 1.07
CA HIS A 118 3.68 10.98 0.61
C HIS A 118 3.42 10.97 -0.89
N SER A 119 4.27 10.32 -1.66
CA SER A 119 4.27 10.25 -3.13
C SER A 119 4.96 11.42 -3.85
N ASN A 120 5.19 11.21 -5.15
CA ASN A 120 5.80 12.19 -6.04
C ASN A 120 5.01 13.52 -6.11
N GLU A 121 3.67 13.45 -6.23
CA GLU A 121 2.85 14.67 -6.31
C GLU A 121 2.97 15.53 -5.06
N CYS A 122 2.95 14.92 -3.90
CA CYS A 122 3.12 15.61 -2.62
C CYS A 122 4.54 16.16 -2.46
N GLY A 123 5.54 15.40 -2.91
CA GLY A 123 6.94 15.84 -2.93
C GLY A 123 7.16 17.10 -3.79
N GLN A 124 6.52 17.18 -4.97
CA GLN A 124 6.57 18.39 -5.80
C GLN A 124 6.02 19.63 -5.08
N LEU A 125 4.91 19.48 -4.35
CA LEU A 125 4.31 20.57 -3.58
C LEU A 125 5.16 20.96 -2.38
N ALA A 126 5.72 19.99 -1.68
CA ALA A 126 6.62 20.23 -0.55
C ALA A 126 7.91 20.93 -1.00
N LYS A 127 8.51 20.51 -2.13
CA LYS A 127 9.64 21.18 -2.74
C LYS A 127 9.31 22.64 -3.10
N ALA A 128 8.17 22.90 -3.74
CA ALA A 128 7.74 24.27 -4.04
C ALA A 128 7.48 25.12 -2.78
N ALA A 129 7.02 24.51 -1.67
CA ALA A 129 6.90 25.18 -0.38
C ALA A 129 8.26 25.48 0.24
N LYS A 130 9.24 24.59 0.13
CA LYS A 130 10.64 24.84 0.56
C LYS A 130 11.26 25.99 -0.22
N GLU A 131 11.13 25.99 -1.55
CA GLU A 131 11.62 27.07 -2.41
C GLU A 131 10.98 28.44 -2.07
N LYS A 132 9.69 28.46 -1.75
CA LYS A 132 8.95 29.71 -1.53
C LYS A 132 8.99 30.22 -0.10
N PHE A 133 8.98 29.34 0.88
CA PHE A 133 8.81 29.67 2.30
C PHE A 133 9.93 29.15 3.20
N GLY A 134 10.90 28.41 2.66
CA GLY A 134 12.00 27.82 3.43
C GLY A 134 11.56 26.64 4.33
N ILE A 135 10.42 26.01 4.06
CA ILE A 135 9.88 24.94 4.91
C ILE A 135 10.60 23.61 4.59
N PRO A 136 11.31 22.99 5.53
CA PRO A 136 11.94 21.70 5.33
C PRO A 136 10.89 20.59 5.17
N TYR A 137 11.26 19.52 4.43
CA TYR A 137 10.33 18.44 4.16
C TYR A 137 10.98 17.07 4.02
N SER A 138 10.20 16.05 4.31
CA SER A 138 10.50 14.67 3.97
C SER A 138 9.59 14.16 2.86
N VAL A 139 10.06 13.15 2.11
CA VAL A 139 9.20 12.40 1.19
C VAL A 139 9.26 10.93 1.54
N THR A 140 8.09 10.30 1.64
CA THR A 140 7.98 8.84 1.75
C THR A 140 7.55 8.25 0.43
N TRP A 141 8.37 7.31 -0.07
CA TRP A 141 8.21 6.59 -1.33
C TRP A 141 7.62 5.22 -1.06
N HIS A 142 6.51 4.89 -1.75
CA HIS A 142 5.70 3.71 -1.40
C HIS A 142 5.77 2.57 -2.41
N GLY A 143 6.22 2.81 -3.64
CA GLY A 143 6.33 1.76 -4.65
C GLY A 143 6.38 2.30 -6.06
N SER A 144 5.24 2.38 -6.77
CA SER A 144 5.17 2.74 -8.19
C SER A 144 5.78 4.11 -8.52
N ASP A 145 5.79 5.00 -7.58
CA ASP A 145 6.42 6.32 -7.63
C ASP A 145 7.95 6.28 -7.78
N ILE A 146 8.58 5.14 -7.48
CA ILE A 146 10.02 4.89 -7.65
C ILE A 146 10.31 3.76 -8.63
N HIS A 147 9.63 2.60 -8.51
CA HIS A 147 10.03 1.42 -9.28
C HIS A 147 9.44 1.38 -10.71
N SER A 148 8.38 2.15 -11.01
CA SER A 148 7.69 2.07 -12.30
C SER A 148 7.52 3.42 -12.99
N GLU A 149 6.95 4.40 -12.29
CA GLU A 149 6.54 5.67 -12.91
C GLU A 149 7.71 6.43 -13.54
N PRO A 150 8.88 6.60 -12.89
CA PRO A 150 10.01 7.31 -13.48
C PRO A 150 10.56 6.63 -14.75
N PHE A 151 10.48 5.31 -14.83
CA PHE A 151 11.04 4.54 -15.96
C PHE A 151 10.05 4.36 -17.11
N ASN A 152 8.75 4.34 -16.82
CA ASN A 152 7.70 4.17 -17.82
C ASN A 152 7.18 5.50 -18.37
N ASN A 153 7.44 6.61 -17.69
CA ASN A 153 7.01 7.94 -18.05
C ASN A 153 8.20 8.92 -18.00
N SER A 154 8.77 9.25 -19.14
CA SER A 154 9.92 10.15 -19.25
C SER A 154 9.70 11.52 -18.60
N SER A 155 8.44 11.98 -18.51
CA SER A 155 8.10 13.24 -17.85
C SER A 155 8.12 13.16 -16.31
N ALA A 156 8.15 11.96 -15.72
CA ALA A 156 8.21 11.76 -14.28
C ALA A 156 9.65 11.64 -13.77
N PHE A 157 10.60 11.20 -14.59
CA PHE A 157 11.97 10.94 -14.17
C PHE A 157 12.67 12.19 -13.59
N GLY A 158 12.65 13.29 -14.34
CA GLY A 158 13.28 14.56 -13.91
C GLY A 158 12.69 15.11 -12.61
N PRO A 159 11.37 15.25 -12.48
CA PRO A 159 10.74 15.67 -11.23
C PRO A 159 11.04 14.75 -10.05
N THR A 160 11.00 13.42 -10.23
CA THR A 160 11.33 12.47 -9.16
C THR A 160 12.78 12.63 -8.72
N LYS A 161 13.72 12.72 -9.66
CA LYS A 161 15.14 13.01 -9.37
C LYS A 161 15.28 14.28 -8.56
N ALA A 162 14.69 15.39 -9.02
CA ALA A 162 14.80 16.69 -8.36
C ALA A 162 14.23 16.70 -6.94
N ILE A 163 13.19 15.90 -6.65
CA ILE A 163 12.64 15.76 -5.30
C ILE A 163 13.60 14.98 -4.41
N ILE A 164 14.13 13.85 -4.91
CA ILE A 164 15.06 13.01 -4.13
C ILE A 164 16.29 13.81 -3.73
N GLU A 165 16.81 14.63 -4.62
CA GLU A 165 18.00 15.45 -4.40
C GLU A 165 17.77 16.65 -3.46
N ASP A 166 16.56 17.22 -3.45
CA ASP A 166 16.23 18.44 -2.68
C ASP A 166 15.63 18.16 -1.30
N ALA A 167 14.95 17.03 -1.12
CA ALA A 167 14.32 16.70 0.15
C ALA A 167 15.34 16.60 1.29
N ASP A 168 15.00 17.14 2.46
CA ASP A 168 15.87 17.08 3.64
C ASP A 168 16.08 15.64 4.10
N ILE A 169 15.08 14.78 3.87
CA ILE A 169 15.16 13.33 4.01
C ILE A 169 14.17 12.62 3.09
N ASN A 170 14.59 11.51 2.49
CA ASN A 170 13.78 10.57 1.73
C ASN A 170 13.63 9.27 2.49
N PHE A 171 12.40 8.85 2.76
CA PHE A 171 12.07 7.57 3.36
C PHE A 171 11.58 6.59 2.30
N PHE A 172 12.18 5.41 2.24
CA PHE A 172 11.77 4.33 1.37
C PHE A 172 11.19 3.20 2.20
N VAL A 173 10.02 2.70 1.82
CA VAL A 173 9.33 1.67 2.61
C VAL A 173 9.99 0.29 2.54
N SER A 174 11.04 0.12 1.72
CA SER A 174 11.85 -1.09 1.62
C SER A 174 13.27 -0.78 1.15
N LYS A 175 14.22 -1.67 1.45
CA LYS A 175 15.60 -1.62 0.90
C LYS A 175 15.58 -1.76 -0.62
N ALA A 176 14.74 -2.66 -1.15
CA ALA A 176 14.57 -2.84 -2.58
C ALA A 176 14.17 -1.54 -3.28
N LEU A 177 13.27 -0.76 -2.66
CA LEU A 177 12.84 0.51 -3.22
C LEU A 177 13.94 1.58 -3.12
N LEU A 178 14.69 1.61 -2.02
CA LEU A 178 15.86 2.48 -1.87
C LEU A 178 16.90 2.16 -2.95
N ASN A 179 17.24 0.88 -3.14
CA ASN A 179 18.18 0.43 -4.16
C ASN A 179 17.71 0.81 -5.58
N THR A 180 16.38 0.74 -5.83
CA THR A 180 15.83 1.20 -7.12
C THR A 180 16.01 2.71 -7.31
N SER A 181 15.92 3.50 -6.24
CA SER A 181 16.13 4.95 -6.31
C SER A 181 17.56 5.34 -6.71
N GLU A 182 18.56 4.48 -6.46
CA GLU A 182 19.95 4.69 -6.89
C GLU A 182 20.09 4.73 -8.43
N ARG A 183 19.17 4.09 -9.14
CA ARG A 183 19.10 4.14 -10.62
C ARG A 183 18.55 5.48 -11.12
N ILE A 184 17.91 6.27 -10.24
CA ILE A 184 17.41 7.62 -10.56
C ILE A 184 18.48 8.66 -10.21
N THR A 185 19.02 8.58 -9.00
CA THR A 185 20.11 9.42 -8.53
C THR A 185 20.77 8.79 -7.30
N THR A 186 22.10 8.93 -7.19
CA THR A 186 22.87 8.52 -6.00
C THR A 186 22.90 9.63 -4.94
N GLN A 187 22.39 10.83 -5.26
CA GLN A 187 22.36 11.98 -4.36
C GLN A 187 21.11 11.97 -3.48
N GLY A 188 21.11 12.86 -2.49
CA GLY A 188 20.01 13.03 -1.54
C GLY A 188 20.19 12.18 -0.28
N ASN A 189 19.58 12.64 0.81
CA ASN A 189 19.57 11.92 2.07
C ASN A 189 18.47 10.84 2.03
N LYS A 190 18.84 9.57 2.17
CA LYS A 190 17.98 8.42 1.95
C LYS A 190 18.01 7.46 3.13
N GLN A 191 16.86 7.02 3.59
CA GLN A 191 16.74 6.03 4.66
C GLN A 191 15.60 5.05 4.38
N VAL A 192 15.75 3.82 4.84
CA VAL A 192 14.65 2.84 4.87
C VAL A 192 13.79 3.09 6.10
N LEU A 193 12.48 3.19 5.87
CA LEU A 193 11.49 3.33 6.93
C LEU A 193 10.29 2.44 6.61
N TYR A 194 10.30 1.24 7.16
CA TYR A 194 9.31 0.22 6.87
C TYR A 194 7.89 0.62 7.28
N ASN A 195 6.91 0.14 6.52
CA ASN A 195 5.53 0.13 6.96
C ASN A 195 5.34 -0.87 8.11
N GLY A 196 4.39 -0.58 8.98
CA GLY A 196 4.01 -1.45 10.07
C GLY A 196 2.64 -2.08 9.88
N TYR A 197 2.11 -2.69 10.93
CA TYR A 197 0.76 -3.23 11.00
C TYR A 197 -0.06 -2.54 12.10
N ASN A 198 -1.38 -2.57 11.97
CA ASN A 198 -2.29 -2.11 13.01
C ASN A 198 -2.40 -3.19 14.10
N THR A 199 -2.50 -2.79 15.36
CA THR A 199 -2.64 -3.69 16.52
C THR A 199 -3.89 -4.59 16.48
N ALA A 200 -4.85 -4.31 15.60
CA ALA A 200 -5.95 -5.22 15.32
C ALA A 200 -5.48 -6.53 14.65
N PHE A 201 -4.38 -6.47 13.87
CA PHE A 201 -3.74 -7.65 13.29
C PHE A 201 -2.82 -8.27 14.34
N ARG A 202 -3.39 -9.10 15.19
CA ARG A 202 -2.69 -9.91 16.18
C ARG A 202 -3.03 -11.38 15.96
N ARG A 203 -2.17 -12.26 16.39
CA ARG A 203 -2.52 -13.68 16.49
C ARG A 203 -3.63 -13.86 17.52
N TYR A 204 -4.70 -14.48 17.12
CA TYR A 204 -5.80 -14.85 18.00
C TYR A 204 -5.43 -16.11 18.81
N SER A 205 -6.11 -16.32 19.95
CA SER A 205 -5.99 -17.57 20.69
C SER A 205 -6.57 -18.74 19.86
N ASP A 206 -6.18 -19.96 20.20
CA ASP A 206 -6.69 -21.14 19.51
C ASP A 206 -8.23 -21.23 19.61
N GLU A 207 -8.81 -20.80 20.74
CA GLU A 207 -10.27 -20.72 20.88
C GLU A 207 -10.91 -19.67 19.98
N GLU A 208 -10.34 -18.47 19.92
CA GLU A 208 -10.82 -17.41 19.02
C GLU A 208 -10.73 -17.87 17.57
N ARG A 209 -9.61 -18.48 17.19
CA ARG A 209 -9.38 -19.03 15.84
C ARG A 209 -10.37 -20.15 15.51
N LEU A 210 -10.62 -21.07 16.44
CA LEU A 210 -11.58 -22.16 16.27
C LEU A 210 -12.99 -21.61 16.01
N ARG A 211 -13.44 -20.63 16.82
CA ARG A 211 -14.75 -19.96 16.61
C ARG A 211 -14.86 -19.32 15.22
N LEU A 212 -13.80 -18.69 14.73
CA LEU A 212 -13.77 -18.12 13.38
C LEU A 212 -13.87 -19.22 12.32
N ARG A 213 -13.12 -20.29 12.46
CA ARG A 213 -13.14 -21.42 11.53
C ARG A 213 -14.51 -22.11 11.52
N GLN A 214 -15.20 -22.18 12.66
CA GLN A 214 -16.60 -22.60 12.75
C GLN A 214 -17.53 -21.65 11.99
N LYS A 215 -17.41 -20.34 12.25
CA LYS A 215 -18.19 -19.29 11.56
C LYS A 215 -18.06 -19.37 10.04
N TYR A 216 -16.86 -19.64 9.55
CA TYR A 216 -16.58 -19.72 8.12
C TYR A 216 -16.77 -21.13 7.52
N GLY A 217 -17.04 -22.15 8.33
CA GLY A 217 -17.28 -23.53 7.88
C GLY A 217 -16.02 -24.23 7.36
N VAL A 218 -14.87 -23.99 7.99
CA VAL A 218 -13.55 -24.51 7.57
C VAL A 218 -12.77 -25.20 8.70
N ILE A 219 -13.48 -25.81 9.67
CA ILE A 219 -12.82 -26.45 10.82
C ILE A 219 -11.83 -27.50 10.35
N ASP A 220 -12.26 -28.40 9.47
CA ASP A 220 -11.48 -29.56 9.02
C ASP A 220 -10.72 -29.31 7.72
N LYS A 221 -10.64 -28.06 7.25
CA LYS A 221 -9.97 -27.70 6.00
C LYS A 221 -8.72 -26.87 6.24
N LYS A 222 -7.73 -27.02 5.40
CA LYS A 222 -6.67 -26.02 5.26
C LYS A 222 -7.19 -24.82 4.48
N VAL A 223 -6.78 -23.60 4.85
CA VAL A 223 -7.25 -22.37 4.19
C VAL A 223 -6.07 -21.60 3.62
N VAL A 224 -6.09 -21.40 2.30
CA VAL A 224 -5.13 -20.54 1.59
C VAL A 224 -5.84 -19.26 1.19
N VAL A 225 -5.32 -18.10 1.59
CA VAL A 225 -5.94 -16.81 1.32
C VAL A 225 -5.08 -15.92 0.42
N PHE A 226 -5.72 -15.25 -0.53
CA PHE A 226 -5.22 -14.07 -1.20
C PHE A 226 -6.05 -12.87 -0.76
N ALA A 227 -5.41 -11.77 -0.37
CA ALA A 227 -6.06 -10.51 -0.06
C ALA A 227 -5.40 -9.36 -0.80
N GLY A 228 -6.17 -8.65 -1.63
CA GLY A 228 -5.67 -7.53 -2.42
C GLY A 228 -6.54 -7.16 -3.61
N ASN A 229 -6.14 -6.07 -4.29
CA ASN A 229 -6.85 -5.62 -5.49
C ASN A 229 -6.61 -6.56 -6.68
N PHE A 230 -7.67 -6.82 -7.46
CA PHE A 230 -7.62 -7.68 -8.65
C PHE A 230 -7.08 -6.89 -9.86
N PHE A 231 -5.77 -6.56 -9.80
CA PHE A 231 -5.03 -5.87 -10.85
C PHE A 231 -3.81 -6.69 -11.31
N ALA A 232 -3.29 -6.37 -12.51
CA ALA A 232 -2.18 -7.08 -13.12
C ALA A 232 -0.92 -7.13 -12.22
N VAL A 233 -0.63 -6.05 -11.49
CA VAL A 233 0.54 -5.97 -10.60
C VAL A 233 0.53 -7.04 -9.49
N LYS A 234 -0.65 -7.52 -9.09
CA LYS A 234 -0.83 -8.60 -8.12
C LYS A 234 -0.74 -10.00 -8.76
N ASN A 235 -0.47 -10.05 -10.07
CA ASN A 235 -0.42 -11.30 -10.84
C ASN A 235 -1.70 -12.15 -10.70
N ILE A 236 -2.83 -11.45 -10.60
CA ILE A 236 -4.12 -12.01 -10.19
C ILE A 236 -4.60 -13.15 -11.11
N LEU A 237 -4.25 -13.11 -12.40
CA LEU A 237 -4.65 -14.12 -13.37
C LEU A 237 -3.83 -15.43 -13.26
N THR A 238 -2.71 -15.42 -12.52
CA THR A 238 -1.91 -16.61 -12.24
C THR A 238 -2.40 -17.35 -11.00
N ILE A 239 -3.11 -16.67 -10.08
CA ILE A 239 -3.61 -17.27 -8.83
C ILE A 239 -4.50 -18.50 -9.06
N PRO A 240 -5.45 -18.53 -10.03
CA PRO A 240 -6.22 -19.74 -10.32
C PRO A 240 -5.37 -20.96 -10.65
N ALA A 241 -4.26 -20.78 -11.37
CA ALA A 241 -3.33 -21.88 -11.68
C ALA A 241 -2.57 -22.34 -10.42
N ILE A 242 -2.15 -21.43 -9.56
CA ILE A 242 -1.53 -21.76 -8.27
C ILE A 242 -2.52 -22.55 -7.41
N PHE A 243 -3.77 -22.09 -7.28
CA PHE A 243 -4.80 -22.81 -6.52
C PHE A 243 -5.08 -24.20 -7.08
N ARG A 244 -5.15 -24.34 -8.39
CA ARG A 244 -5.32 -25.66 -9.04
C ARG A 244 -4.15 -26.60 -8.71
N SER A 245 -2.91 -26.10 -8.74
CA SER A 245 -1.73 -26.90 -8.37
C SER A 245 -1.75 -27.32 -6.90
N ILE A 246 -2.23 -26.45 -5.99
CA ILE A 246 -2.40 -26.75 -4.56
C ILE A 246 -3.49 -27.79 -4.35
N THR A 247 -4.69 -27.60 -4.94
CA THR A 247 -5.85 -28.48 -4.75
C THR A 247 -5.64 -29.88 -5.32
N ASN A 248 -4.76 -30.02 -6.32
CA ASN A 248 -4.34 -31.32 -6.83
C ASN A 248 -3.41 -32.07 -5.86
N LYS A 249 -2.77 -31.39 -4.91
CA LYS A 249 -1.81 -31.97 -3.94
C LYS A 249 -2.40 -32.15 -2.54
N ILE A 250 -3.43 -31.36 -2.19
CA ILE A 250 -4.10 -31.41 -0.89
C ILE A 250 -5.61 -31.47 -1.11
N GLN A 251 -6.28 -32.48 -0.56
CA GLN A 251 -7.72 -32.70 -0.72
C GLN A 251 -8.55 -31.73 0.13
N GLU A 252 -8.27 -31.63 1.43
CA GLU A 252 -9.04 -30.81 2.38
C GLU A 252 -8.51 -29.37 2.43
N VAL A 253 -8.53 -28.67 1.27
CA VAL A 253 -8.13 -27.26 1.16
C VAL A 253 -9.24 -26.40 0.61
N GLU A 254 -9.44 -25.22 1.17
CA GLU A 254 -10.30 -24.17 0.65
C GLU A 254 -9.47 -22.91 0.36
N CYS A 255 -9.66 -22.32 -0.81
CA CYS A 255 -8.95 -21.14 -1.23
C CYS A 255 -9.86 -19.91 -1.12
N TRP A 256 -9.36 -18.83 -0.53
CA TRP A 256 -10.10 -17.58 -0.38
C TRP A 256 -9.47 -16.47 -1.21
N MET A 257 -10.32 -15.69 -1.87
CA MET A 257 -9.90 -14.49 -2.57
C MET A 257 -10.70 -13.30 -2.05
N ILE A 258 -9.98 -12.36 -1.40
CA ILE A 258 -10.57 -11.16 -0.80
C ILE A 258 -10.11 -9.96 -1.60
N GLY A 259 -11.08 -9.15 -2.04
CA GLY A 259 -10.85 -7.95 -2.84
C GLY A 259 -11.63 -7.92 -4.13
N GLY A 260 -11.37 -6.90 -4.91
CA GLY A 260 -12.04 -6.67 -6.20
C GLY A 260 -11.17 -5.86 -7.14
N GLY A 261 -11.66 -5.61 -8.34
CA GLY A 261 -10.93 -4.82 -9.32
C GLY A 261 -11.24 -5.24 -10.75
N LYS A 262 -10.43 -4.74 -11.68
CA LYS A 262 -10.63 -4.89 -13.13
C LYS A 262 -10.83 -6.34 -13.56
N TYR A 263 -10.12 -7.28 -12.94
CA TYR A 263 -10.12 -8.70 -13.34
C TYR A 263 -11.08 -9.58 -12.54
N PHE A 264 -11.95 -9.01 -11.70
CA PHE A 264 -12.82 -9.79 -10.81
C PHE A 264 -13.68 -10.82 -11.58
N ASN A 265 -14.38 -10.40 -12.63
CA ASN A 265 -15.25 -11.29 -13.41
C ASN A 265 -14.45 -12.37 -14.16
N GLN A 266 -13.27 -12.03 -14.69
CA GLN A 266 -12.40 -13.00 -15.36
C GLN A 266 -11.91 -14.06 -14.38
N VAL A 267 -11.44 -13.65 -13.20
CA VAL A 267 -11.01 -14.58 -12.14
C VAL A 267 -12.17 -15.48 -11.69
N LYS A 268 -13.37 -14.93 -11.53
CA LYS A 268 -14.56 -15.69 -11.15
C LYS A 268 -14.80 -16.86 -12.11
N GLU A 269 -14.68 -16.65 -13.42
CA GLU A 269 -14.82 -17.73 -14.41
C GLU A 269 -13.66 -18.75 -14.33
N MET A 270 -12.44 -18.28 -14.06
CA MET A 270 -11.26 -19.16 -14.00
C MET A 270 -11.25 -20.09 -12.77
N VAL A 271 -11.95 -19.73 -11.70
CA VAL A 271 -11.98 -20.50 -10.44
C VAL A 271 -13.28 -21.27 -10.20
N LYS A 272 -14.23 -21.25 -11.14
CA LYS A 272 -15.56 -21.86 -10.96
C LYS A 272 -15.55 -23.34 -10.61
N ASP A 273 -14.53 -24.08 -11.09
CA ASP A 273 -14.37 -25.52 -10.88
C ASP A 273 -13.37 -25.84 -9.74
N LEU A 274 -12.98 -24.84 -8.95
CA LEU A 274 -12.05 -24.98 -7.83
C LEU A 274 -12.77 -24.72 -6.50
N PRO A 275 -12.29 -25.26 -5.38
CA PRO A 275 -12.80 -24.95 -4.05
C PRO A 275 -12.38 -23.53 -3.61
N VAL A 276 -12.81 -22.52 -4.39
CA VAL A 276 -12.45 -21.12 -4.18
C VAL A 276 -13.68 -20.33 -3.75
N ARG A 277 -13.56 -19.60 -2.63
CA ARG A 277 -14.56 -18.64 -2.19
C ARG A 277 -14.11 -17.21 -2.51
N LEU A 278 -14.89 -16.51 -3.34
CA LEU A 278 -14.69 -15.11 -3.68
C LEU A 278 -15.49 -14.26 -2.69
N TRP A 279 -14.79 -13.52 -1.81
CA TRP A 279 -15.42 -12.70 -0.77
C TRP A 279 -15.74 -11.28 -1.24
N GLY A 280 -15.19 -10.83 -2.38
CA GLY A 280 -15.28 -9.44 -2.81
C GLY A 280 -14.49 -8.49 -1.90
N ASN A 281 -14.79 -7.20 -2.03
CA ASN A 281 -14.19 -6.20 -1.13
C ASN A 281 -14.75 -6.37 0.28
N GLN A 282 -13.87 -6.39 1.26
CA GLN A 282 -14.21 -6.45 2.67
C GLN A 282 -13.76 -5.17 3.38
N GLU A 283 -14.42 -4.83 4.47
CA GLU A 283 -14.03 -3.70 5.31
C GLU A 283 -12.72 -4.01 6.05
N PRO A 284 -11.86 -3.02 6.30
CA PRO A 284 -10.57 -3.25 6.97
C PRO A 284 -10.69 -3.91 8.34
N GLU A 285 -11.78 -3.64 9.06
CA GLU A 285 -12.03 -4.11 10.43
C GLU A 285 -12.23 -5.62 10.52
N VAL A 286 -12.67 -6.28 9.44
CA VAL A 286 -12.88 -7.74 9.40
C VAL A 286 -11.68 -8.51 8.82
N MET A 287 -10.70 -7.80 8.27
CA MET A 287 -9.52 -8.45 7.68
C MET A 287 -8.71 -9.29 8.67
N PRO A 288 -8.53 -8.86 9.95
CA PRO A 288 -7.87 -9.70 10.95
C PRO A 288 -8.55 -11.06 11.15
N ASP A 289 -9.88 -11.13 11.08
CA ASP A 289 -10.64 -12.39 11.20
C ASP A 289 -10.31 -13.35 10.06
N PHE A 290 -10.29 -12.84 8.82
CA PHE A 290 -9.95 -13.65 7.64
C PHE A 290 -8.52 -14.21 7.72
N LEU A 291 -7.57 -13.37 8.11
CA LEU A 291 -6.16 -13.78 8.22
C LEU A 291 -5.97 -14.79 9.35
N ASN A 292 -6.59 -14.58 10.52
CA ASN A 292 -6.53 -15.53 11.62
C ASN A 292 -7.23 -16.87 11.32
N ALA A 293 -8.27 -16.88 10.49
CA ALA A 293 -8.93 -18.12 10.08
C ALA A 293 -8.11 -18.91 9.03
N SER A 294 -7.16 -18.25 8.36
CA SER A 294 -6.35 -18.83 7.28
C SER A 294 -5.07 -19.48 7.81
N ASP A 295 -4.51 -20.41 7.03
CA ASP A 295 -3.25 -21.10 7.34
C ASP A 295 -2.09 -20.46 6.56
N VAL A 296 -2.30 -20.14 5.27
CA VAL A 296 -1.28 -19.53 4.41
C VAL A 296 -1.86 -18.36 3.62
N LEU A 297 -1.19 -17.22 3.69
CA LEU A 297 -1.44 -16.07 2.81
C LEU A 297 -0.51 -16.17 1.58
N ILE A 298 -1.07 -15.97 0.39
CA ILE A 298 -0.29 -15.92 -0.85
C ILE A 298 -0.27 -14.52 -1.44
N LEU A 299 0.91 -14.09 -1.91
CA LEU A 299 1.05 -12.83 -2.65
C LEU A 299 2.01 -13.00 -3.85
N PRO A 300 1.54 -13.53 -5.00
CA PRO A 300 2.37 -13.79 -6.18
C PRO A 300 2.58 -12.54 -7.06
N SER A 301 2.73 -11.36 -6.46
CA SER A 301 2.82 -10.07 -7.15
C SER A 301 4.00 -9.99 -8.12
N ILE A 302 3.85 -9.18 -9.18
CA ILE A 302 4.91 -8.89 -10.14
C ILE A 302 5.83 -7.79 -9.62
N ASN A 303 5.28 -6.86 -8.83
CA ASN A 303 6.03 -5.75 -8.25
C ASN A 303 5.35 -5.21 -6.99
N GLU A 304 6.16 -4.80 -6.00
CA GLU A 304 5.70 -4.24 -4.71
C GLU A 304 6.69 -3.21 -4.17
N GLY A 305 6.18 -2.28 -3.35
CA GLY A 305 7.03 -1.50 -2.45
C GLY A 305 7.31 -2.29 -1.16
N LEU A 306 6.40 -2.20 -0.20
CA LEU A 306 6.27 -3.08 0.98
C LEU A 306 4.78 -3.34 1.21
N PRO A 307 4.26 -4.51 0.83
CA PRO A 307 2.82 -4.79 0.91
C PRO A 307 2.38 -4.98 2.36
N LEU A 308 1.44 -4.15 2.82
CA LEU A 308 0.88 -4.24 4.18
C LEU A 308 0.30 -5.62 4.46
N THR A 309 -0.38 -6.22 3.48
CA THR A 309 -1.03 -7.53 3.63
C THR A 309 -0.07 -8.63 4.07
N VAL A 310 1.21 -8.58 3.64
CA VAL A 310 2.24 -9.54 4.06
C VAL A 310 2.58 -9.34 5.54
N VAL A 311 2.76 -8.09 5.96
CA VAL A 311 3.04 -7.75 7.37
C VAL A 311 1.85 -8.10 8.25
N GLU A 312 0.64 -7.77 7.80
CA GLU A 312 -0.64 -8.07 8.49
C GLU A 312 -0.90 -9.58 8.61
N GLY A 313 -0.56 -10.35 7.55
CA GLY A 313 -0.65 -11.80 7.56
C GLY A 313 0.22 -12.44 8.63
N LEU A 314 1.50 -12.06 8.68
CA LEU A 314 2.41 -12.55 9.72
C LEU A 314 1.98 -12.11 11.12
N ALA A 315 1.56 -10.84 11.29
CA ALA A 315 1.07 -10.34 12.57
C ALA A 315 -0.17 -11.11 13.08
N SER A 316 -0.98 -11.63 12.16
CA SER A 316 -2.17 -12.45 12.44
C SER A 316 -1.86 -13.95 12.62
N GLY A 317 -0.59 -14.36 12.53
CA GLY A 317 -0.17 -15.77 12.68
C GLY A 317 -0.37 -16.62 11.42
N CYS A 318 -0.61 -16.00 10.26
CA CYS A 318 -0.68 -16.67 8.97
C CYS A 318 0.74 -16.85 8.41
N ASN A 319 1.10 -18.05 7.93
CA ASN A 319 2.33 -18.17 7.14
C ASN A 319 2.15 -17.47 5.79
N VAL A 320 3.21 -16.94 5.22
CA VAL A 320 3.13 -16.18 3.97
C VAL A 320 4.09 -16.73 2.93
N VAL A 321 3.57 -16.95 1.72
CA VAL A 321 4.36 -17.26 0.53
C VAL A 321 4.18 -16.12 -0.47
N GLY A 322 5.29 -15.58 -0.98
CA GLY A 322 5.27 -14.42 -1.87
C GLY A 322 6.19 -14.53 -3.07
N SER A 323 6.12 -13.56 -3.97
CA SER A 323 7.11 -13.41 -5.03
C SER A 323 8.39 -12.78 -4.50
N LEU A 324 9.51 -13.12 -5.13
CA LEU A 324 10.84 -12.53 -4.87
C LEU A 324 10.92 -11.13 -5.53
N VAL A 325 10.07 -10.19 -5.06
CA VAL A 325 10.00 -8.83 -5.61
C VAL A 325 9.81 -7.79 -4.50
N GLY A 326 10.38 -6.60 -4.72
CA GLY A 326 10.23 -5.45 -3.83
C GLY A 326 10.58 -5.79 -2.38
N GLY A 327 9.80 -5.29 -1.45
CA GLY A 327 9.99 -5.53 -0.01
C GLY A 327 9.43 -6.86 0.51
N ILE A 328 8.85 -7.73 -0.31
CA ILE A 328 8.31 -9.02 0.15
C ILE A 328 9.39 -9.87 0.83
N PRO A 329 10.57 -10.10 0.21
CA PRO A 329 11.63 -10.90 0.84
C PRO A 329 12.18 -10.31 2.14
N GLU A 330 12.09 -8.99 2.30
CA GLU A 330 12.56 -8.31 3.52
C GLU A 330 11.68 -8.67 4.73
N VAL A 331 10.39 -8.94 4.47
CA VAL A 331 9.41 -9.31 5.52
C VAL A 331 9.46 -10.81 5.82
N ILE A 332 9.37 -11.66 4.78
CA ILE A 332 9.16 -13.12 4.95
C ILE A 332 10.44 -13.95 4.76
N GLY A 333 11.54 -13.34 4.32
CA GLY A 333 12.75 -14.06 3.92
C GLY A 333 12.68 -14.58 2.47
N GLU A 334 13.83 -14.69 1.80
CA GLU A 334 13.92 -15.14 0.41
C GLU A 334 13.47 -16.60 0.24
N ASP A 335 13.72 -17.43 1.24
CA ASP A 335 13.33 -18.85 1.24
C ASP A 335 11.81 -19.05 1.11
N ASN A 336 11.01 -18.06 1.48
CA ASN A 336 9.55 -18.07 1.36
C ASN A 336 9.05 -17.38 0.08
N CYS A 337 9.97 -16.99 -0.78
CA CYS A 337 9.66 -16.33 -2.04
C CYS A 337 9.93 -17.22 -3.25
N VAL A 338 9.27 -16.88 -4.37
CA VAL A 338 9.52 -17.46 -5.69
C VAL A 338 9.74 -16.34 -6.70
N ASP A 339 10.78 -16.45 -7.54
CA ASP A 339 11.01 -15.48 -8.62
C ASP A 339 9.86 -15.56 -9.64
N PRO A 340 9.12 -14.46 -9.89
CA PRO A 340 8.02 -14.43 -10.84
C PRO A 340 8.45 -14.69 -12.29
N ASN A 341 9.74 -14.56 -12.61
CA ASN A 341 10.29 -14.87 -13.92
C ASN A 341 10.68 -16.36 -14.07
N ASN A 342 10.58 -17.16 -13.01
CA ASN A 342 10.89 -18.60 -13.08
C ASN A 342 9.86 -19.29 -13.98
N PRO A 343 10.29 -20.08 -15.00
CA PRO A 343 9.35 -20.80 -15.88
C PRO A 343 8.41 -21.77 -15.13
N GLN A 344 8.82 -22.27 -13.98
CA GLN A 344 8.03 -23.14 -13.10
C GLN A 344 7.41 -22.37 -11.92
N PHE A 345 7.15 -21.07 -12.09
CA PHE A 345 6.68 -20.21 -11.01
C PHE A 345 5.45 -20.78 -10.29
N VAL A 346 4.44 -21.20 -11.02
CA VAL A 346 3.18 -21.73 -10.47
C VAL A 346 3.44 -22.93 -9.59
N ASP A 347 4.19 -23.91 -10.08
CA ASP A 347 4.43 -25.16 -9.34
C ASP A 347 5.30 -24.95 -8.13
N LYS A 348 6.40 -24.20 -8.27
CA LYS A 348 7.28 -23.85 -7.13
C LYS A 348 6.55 -23.04 -6.07
N PHE A 349 5.65 -22.16 -6.49
CA PHE A 349 4.84 -21.38 -5.56
C PHE A 349 3.86 -22.27 -4.81
N ALA A 350 3.16 -23.16 -5.53
CA ALA A 350 2.25 -24.13 -4.94
C ALA A 350 2.98 -25.10 -4.00
N ASP A 351 4.19 -25.59 -4.37
CA ASP A 351 5.00 -26.46 -3.52
C ASP A 351 5.37 -25.82 -2.19
N LYS A 352 5.74 -24.53 -2.19
CA LYS A 352 6.01 -23.81 -0.93
C LYS A 352 4.75 -23.69 -0.06
N VAL A 353 3.60 -23.43 -0.66
CA VAL A 353 2.32 -23.38 0.08
C VAL A 353 1.99 -24.75 0.66
N VAL A 354 2.11 -25.82 -0.13
CA VAL A 354 1.86 -27.20 0.29
C VAL A 354 2.77 -27.60 1.45
N ALA A 355 4.03 -27.22 1.40
CA ALA A 355 4.98 -27.52 2.49
C ALA A 355 4.51 -26.93 3.83
N TYR A 356 3.98 -25.70 3.85
CA TYR A 356 3.39 -25.11 5.05
C TYR A 356 2.12 -25.81 5.51
N LEU A 357 1.26 -26.24 4.57
CA LEU A 357 -0.01 -26.89 4.89
C LEU A 357 0.17 -28.31 5.43
N GLN A 358 1.25 -29.01 5.04
CA GLN A 358 1.55 -30.39 5.44
C GLN A 358 2.49 -30.48 6.65
N ALA A 359 3.08 -29.37 7.09
CA ALA A 359 3.98 -29.38 8.24
C ALA A 359 3.27 -29.91 9.49
N GLU A 360 3.84 -30.96 10.13
CA GLU A 360 3.29 -31.56 11.36
C GLU A 360 3.38 -30.60 12.54
N SER A 361 4.40 -29.75 12.60
CA SER A 361 4.51 -28.64 13.55
C SER A 361 4.26 -27.33 12.83
N HIS A 362 3.54 -26.43 13.50
CA HIS A 362 3.30 -25.10 12.96
C HIS A 362 4.63 -24.37 12.75
N ILE A 363 5.10 -24.31 11.50
CA ILE A 363 6.27 -23.51 11.13
C ILE A 363 5.83 -22.07 11.19
N GLU A 364 6.16 -21.38 12.25
CA GLU A 364 5.79 -19.98 12.44
C GLU A 364 6.87 -19.08 11.85
N GLN A 365 6.50 -18.34 10.81
CA GLN A 365 7.29 -17.20 10.35
C GLN A 365 7.14 -16.07 11.38
N SER A 366 8.24 -15.60 11.94
CA SER A 366 8.21 -14.52 12.91
C SER A 366 8.28 -13.14 12.23
N LEU A 367 7.37 -12.26 12.61
CA LEU A 367 7.42 -10.86 12.19
C LEU A 367 8.51 -10.11 12.95
N LYS A 368 9.43 -9.47 12.23
CA LYS A 368 10.50 -8.68 12.83
C LYS A 368 9.95 -7.41 13.49
N PRO A 369 10.53 -6.95 14.62
CA PRO A 369 10.04 -5.78 15.35
C PRO A 369 10.02 -4.47 14.55
N GLU A 370 10.85 -4.37 13.52
CA GLU A 370 10.95 -3.17 12.66
C GLU A 370 9.68 -2.89 11.83
N PHE A 371 8.77 -3.85 11.71
CA PHE A 371 7.47 -3.68 11.01
C PHE A 371 6.35 -3.23 11.96
N ASP A 372 6.65 -2.45 12.98
CA ASP A 372 5.70 -1.85 13.91
C ASP A 372 5.51 -0.36 13.62
N TRP A 373 4.27 0.08 13.42
CA TRP A 373 3.95 1.51 13.20
C TRP A 373 4.42 2.42 14.33
N LYS A 374 4.45 1.96 15.58
CA LYS A 374 4.93 2.75 16.70
C LYS A 374 6.43 3.03 16.58
N LEU A 375 7.20 2.02 16.18
CA LEU A 375 8.64 2.15 15.96
C LEU A 375 8.91 3.02 14.73
N THR A 376 8.16 2.81 13.64
CA THR A 376 8.26 3.62 12.42
C THR A 376 7.99 5.09 12.71
N ALA A 377 6.87 5.41 13.36
CA ALA A 377 6.52 6.79 13.72
C ALA A 377 7.56 7.43 14.64
N LYS A 378 8.12 6.67 15.59
CA LYS A 378 9.18 7.17 16.46
C LYS A 378 10.45 7.53 15.68
N ARG A 379 10.92 6.63 14.81
CA ARG A 379 12.11 6.89 13.96
C ARG A 379 11.92 8.11 13.06
N GLU A 380 10.73 8.23 12.45
CA GLU A 380 10.39 9.40 11.64
C GLU A 380 10.42 10.70 12.47
N LEU A 381 9.80 10.69 13.66
CA LEU A 381 9.77 11.86 14.54
C LEU A 381 11.17 12.25 15.01
N ASP A 382 12.03 11.29 15.33
CA ASP A 382 13.39 11.55 15.77
C ASP A 382 14.21 12.26 14.66
N VAL A 383 14.04 11.82 13.40
CA VAL A 383 14.66 12.48 12.24
C VAL A 383 14.11 13.90 12.06
N ILE A 384 12.79 14.08 12.10
CA ILE A 384 12.15 15.40 11.96
C ILE A 384 12.64 16.35 13.07
N LYS A 385 12.71 15.88 14.32
CA LYS A 385 13.22 16.68 15.45
C LYS A 385 14.68 17.10 15.23
N SER A 386 15.51 16.26 14.61
CA SER A 386 16.90 16.60 14.30
C SER A 386 17.02 17.68 13.21
N LEU A 387 16.09 17.70 12.25
CA LEU A 387 16.04 18.68 11.17
C LEU A 387 15.42 20.04 11.60
N LEU A 388 14.68 20.06 12.71
CA LEU A 388 14.00 21.26 13.22
C LEU A 388 14.78 21.97 14.35
N LYS A 389 15.91 21.43 14.76
CA LYS A 389 16.86 22.07 15.69
C LYS A 389 17.64 23.16 14.98
#